data_00c7e2484222de5f3fed582a1d0e2930
#
_entry.id   00c7e2484222de5f3fed582a1d0e2930
#
_cell.length_a   1.000
_cell.length_b   1.000
_cell.length_c   1.000
_cell.angle_alpha   90.00
_cell.angle_beta   90.00
_cell.angle_gamma   90.00
#
_symmetry.space_group_name_H-M   'P 1'
#
loop_
_entity.id
_entity.type
_entity.pdbx_description
1 polymer ?
#
loop_
_entity_poly.entity_id
_entity_poly.type
_entity_poly.pdbx_seq_one_letter_code
_entity_poly.pdbx_strand_id
1 'polypeptide(L)'
;MLSSVVIPAYQKVDLLRECLERFETQTVSTFEVVVVSDGCGDVVSFLDSYKAKFPLRYFNTNYEGFGVALAKNRGIYEAKGEQIIIIGPDCLVTPTFIELHQQYFEQGLLIAGDIVTVELDDFDCEEVIMGEMREVFRTRFEPDGLEAVEFGLGTEHLVFSGNISFAKSDAYRLGGFDVVNFLDQGGCDTDFARRWLLYYGRLKFIRNSVSHVGIMSNVYDSVRSKSEWPRDRLAELSNRLAPVVPFIKEV
;
A
#
# COMPACT_ATOMS: atom_id res chain seq x y z
N MET A 1 17.85 2.63 -9.81
CA MET A 1 17.31 1.67 -8.82
C MET A 1 15.99 1.14 -9.36
N LEU A 2 15.70 -0.16 -9.25
CA LEU A 2 14.41 -0.74 -9.63
C LEU A 2 13.44 -0.67 -8.44
N SER A 3 12.24 -0.14 -8.68
CA SER A 3 11.14 -0.18 -7.72
C SER A 3 10.12 -1.23 -8.14
N SER A 4 9.56 -1.98 -7.19
CA SER A 4 8.43 -2.89 -7.43
C SER A 4 7.19 -2.33 -6.75
N VAL A 5 6.17 -2.00 -7.55
CA VAL A 5 4.86 -1.62 -7.04
C VAL A 5 4.05 -2.87 -6.79
N VAL A 6 3.67 -3.12 -5.55
CA VAL A 6 2.89 -4.27 -5.11
C VAL A 6 1.44 -3.85 -4.91
N ILE A 7 0.52 -4.51 -5.60
CA ILE A 7 -0.92 -4.23 -5.54
C ILE A 7 -1.66 -5.50 -5.09
N PRO A 8 -2.01 -5.63 -3.80
CA PRO A 8 -2.93 -6.66 -3.35
C PRO A 8 -4.33 -6.35 -3.89
N ALA A 9 -4.95 -7.27 -4.62
CA ALA A 9 -6.22 -7.03 -5.30
C ALA A 9 -7.27 -8.09 -4.95
N TYR A 10 -8.46 -7.65 -4.57
CA TYR A 10 -9.63 -8.48 -4.35
C TYR A 10 -10.84 -7.83 -4.98
N GLN A 11 -11.52 -8.55 -5.92
CA GLN A 11 -12.63 -7.98 -6.67
C GLN A 11 -12.24 -6.65 -7.36
N LYS A 12 -13.13 -5.68 -7.48
CA LYS A 12 -12.88 -4.31 -7.97
C LYS A 12 -12.03 -4.24 -9.25
N VAL A 13 -12.34 -5.12 -10.23
CA VAL A 13 -11.56 -5.24 -11.47
C VAL A 13 -11.51 -3.93 -12.26
N ASP A 14 -12.60 -3.16 -12.27
CA ASP A 14 -12.64 -1.88 -12.99
C ASP A 14 -11.70 -0.85 -12.35
N LEU A 15 -11.69 -0.74 -11.02
CA LEU A 15 -10.75 0.14 -10.31
C LEU A 15 -9.30 -0.31 -10.49
N LEU A 16 -9.05 -1.62 -10.48
CA LEU A 16 -7.72 -2.15 -10.78
C LEU A 16 -7.27 -1.79 -12.19
N ARG A 17 -8.18 -1.79 -13.17
CA ARG A 17 -7.88 -1.35 -14.55
C ARG A 17 -7.44 0.10 -14.57
N GLU A 18 -8.23 1.00 -13.98
CA GLU A 18 -7.90 2.42 -13.88
C GLU A 18 -6.56 2.65 -13.16
N CYS A 19 -6.35 1.94 -12.05
CA CYS A 19 -5.08 1.98 -11.32
C CYS A 19 -3.90 1.59 -12.22
N LEU A 20 -4.00 0.49 -12.98
CA LEU A 20 -2.94 0.03 -13.87
C LEU A 20 -2.68 1.00 -15.03
N GLU A 21 -3.70 1.64 -15.58
CA GLU A 21 -3.57 2.62 -16.65
C GLU A 21 -2.75 3.84 -16.21
N ARG A 22 -2.79 4.22 -14.92
CA ARG A 22 -1.97 5.32 -14.37
C ARG A 22 -0.46 5.02 -14.39
N PHE A 23 -0.06 3.76 -14.42
CA PHE A 23 1.36 3.39 -14.55
C PHE A 23 1.89 3.56 -15.97
N GLU A 24 1.06 3.68 -16.98
CA GLU A 24 1.47 3.97 -18.34
C GLU A 24 2.00 5.41 -18.51
N THR A 25 1.68 6.31 -17.60
CA THR A 25 2.02 7.74 -17.65
C THR A 25 3.12 8.14 -16.67
N GLN A 26 3.76 7.18 -16.00
CA GLN A 26 4.83 7.49 -15.05
C GLN A 26 6.04 8.14 -15.71
N THR A 27 6.62 9.15 -15.02
CA THR A 27 7.80 9.91 -15.50
C THR A 27 9.08 9.08 -15.51
N VAL A 28 9.12 7.97 -14.77
CA VAL A 28 10.26 7.05 -14.71
C VAL A 28 9.88 5.69 -15.30
N SER A 29 10.87 4.98 -15.86
CA SER A 29 10.68 3.64 -16.45
C SER A 29 11.35 2.52 -15.64
N THR A 30 12.06 2.85 -14.55
CA THR A 30 12.79 1.89 -13.73
C THR A 30 11.90 1.29 -12.63
N PHE A 31 10.80 0.66 -13.04
CA PHE A 31 9.87 -0.02 -12.14
C PHE A 31 9.25 -1.27 -12.78
N GLU A 32 8.65 -2.10 -11.95
CA GLU A 32 7.71 -3.15 -12.32
C GLU A 32 6.46 -3.05 -11.44
N VAL A 33 5.36 -3.62 -11.91
CA VAL A 33 4.13 -3.80 -11.12
C VAL A 33 3.93 -5.27 -10.84
N VAL A 34 3.62 -5.60 -9.60
CA VAL A 34 3.33 -6.97 -9.13
C VAL A 34 1.93 -6.95 -8.51
N VAL A 35 0.95 -7.45 -9.24
CA VAL A 35 -0.42 -7.60 -8.73
C VAL A 35 -0.54 -8.97 -8.04
N VAL A 36 -1.11 -8.98 -6.84
CA VAL A 36 -1.40 -10.24 -6.15
C VAL A 36 -2.89 -10.33 -5.87
N SER A 37 -3.54 -11.26 -6.58
CA SER A 37 -4.94 -11.59 -6.32
C SER A 37 -5.06 -12.25 -4.96
N ASP A 38 -5.95 -11.73 -4.12
CA ASP A 38 -6.27 -12.27 -2.81
C ASP A 38 -7.40 -13.32 -2.92
N GLY A 39 -7.11 -14.42 -3.62
CA GLY A 39 -8.04 -15.53 -3.84
C GLY A 39 -9.19 -15.24 -4.84
N CYS A 40 -9.13 -14.16 -5.61
CA CYS A 40 -10.22 -13.73 -6.50
C CYS A 40 -9.97 -14.14 -7.96
N GLY A 41 -10.79 -15.03 -8.50
CA GLY A 41 -10.68 -15.53 -9.88
C GLY A 41 -10.91 -14.45 -10.93
N ASP A 42 -11.78 -13.48 -10.69
CA ASP A 42 -12.08 -12.39 -11.63
C ASP A 42 -10.86 -11.49 -11.85
N VAL A 43 -10.10 -11.22 -10.80
CA VAL A 43 -8.82 -10.49 -10.89
C VAL A 43 -7.83 -11.23 -11.77
N VAL A 44 -7.69 -12.55 -11.58
CA VAL A 44 -6.80 -13.38 -12.40
C VAL A 44 -7.24 -13.38 -13.86
N SER A 45 -8.52 -13.60 -14.12
CA SER A 45 -9.09 -13.61 -15.48
C SER A 45 -8.90 -12.29 -16.21
N PHE A 46 -9.03 -11.18 -15.49
CA PHE A 46 -8.74 -9.85 -16.02
C PHE A 46 -7.25 -9.72 -16.41
N LEU A 47 -6.34 -10.08 -15.51
CA LEU A 47 -4.91 -9.93 -15.71
C LEU A 47 -4.36 -10.83 -16.82
N ASP A 48 -4.95 -12.00 -17.05
CA ASP A 48 -4.63 -12.89 -18.19
C ASP A 48 -4.82 -12.20 -19.55
N SER A 49 -5.79 -11.29 -19.63
CA SER A 49 -6.15 -10.56 -20.85
C SER A 49 -5.53 -9.17 -20.96
N TYR A 50 -5.11 -8.59 -19.84
CA TYR A 50 -4.62 -7.21 -19.78
C TYR A 50 -3.24 -7.05 -20.44
N LYS A 51 -3.07 -6.01 -21.26
CA LYS A 51 -1.82 -5.73 -21.99
C LYS A 51 -1.18 -4.44 -21.47
N ALA A 52 -0.35 -4.56 -20.45
CA ALA A 52 0.40 -3.43 -19.90
C ALA A 52 1.51 -2.96 -20.84
N LYS A 53 1.80 -1.65 -20.84
CA LYS A 53 2.97 -1.04 -21.52
C LYS A 53 4.22 -0.98 -20.64
N PHE A 54 4.16 -1.56 -19.46
CA PHE A 54 5.24 -1.64 -18.47
C PHE A 54 5.41 -3.10 -17.99
N PRO A 55 6.50 -3.45 -17.32
CA PRO A 55 6.68 -4.79 -16.75
C PRO A 55 5.60 -5.09 -15.70
N LEU A 56 4.67 -5.98 -16.05
CA LEU A 56 3.59 -6.44 -15.17
C LEU A 56 3.74 -7.94 -14.92
N ARG A 57 3.66 -8.33 -13.65
CA ARG A 57 3.52 -9.72 -13.22
C ARG A 57 2.37 -9.85 -12.24
N TYR A 58 1.75 -11.00 -12.19
CA TYR A 58 0.69 -11.24 -11.22
C TYR A 58 0.77 -12.65 -10.63
N PHE A 59 0.22 -12.78 -9.43
CA PHE A 59 0.17 -14.01 -8.65
C PHE A 59 -1.18 -14.12 -7.97
N ASN A 60 -1.52 -15.32 -7.49
CA ASN A 60 -2.73 -15.56 -6.71
C ASN A 60 -2.34 -16.19 -5.37
N THR A 61 -2.94 -15.76 -4.27
CA THR A 61 -2.75 -16.39 -2.96
C THR A 61 -3.46 -17.72 -2.85
N ASN A 62 -4.52 -17.93 -3.64
CA ASN A 62 -5.48 -19.06 -3.52
C ASN A 62 -6.10 -19.18 -2.12
N TYR A 63 -6.11 -18.11 -1.34
CA TYR A 63 -6.71 -18.06 -0.02
C TYR A 63 -8.19 -17.66 -0.12
N GLU A 64 -9.07 -18.39 0.58
CA GLU A 64 -10.53 -18.18 0.52
C GLU A 64 -11.05 -17.23 1.63
N GLY A 65 -10.24 -16.30 2.11
CA GLY A 65 -10.58 -15.35 3.16
C GLY A 65 -10.09 -13.95 2.86
N PHE A 66 -10.08 -13.08 3.86
CA PHE A 66 -9.49 -11.75 3.76
C PHE A 66 -7.98 -11.84 4.03
N GLY A 67 -7.20 -12.11 2.98
CA GLY A 67 -5.77 -12.38 3.06
C GLY A 67 -4.89 -11.22 2.62
N VAL A 68 -5.29 -9.96 2.83
CA VAL A 68 -4.53 -8.79 2.35
C VAL A 68 -3.07 -8.77 2.84
N ALA A 69 -2.81 -9.18 4.08
CA ALA A 69 -1.45 -9.29 4.60
C ALA A 69 -0.65 -10.37 3.87
N LEU A 70 -1.28 -11.51 3.55
CA LEU A 70 -0.69 -12.59 2.76
C LEU A 70 -0.38 -12.13 1.33
N ALA A 71 -1.32 -11.44 0.68
CA ALA A 71 -1.13 -10.90 -0.67
C ALA A 71 0.02 -9.88 -0.71
N LYS A 72 0.13 -8.99 0.28
CA LYS A 72 1.26 -8.06 0.42
C LYS A 72 2.59 -8.80 0.56
N ASN A 73 2.67 -9.78 1.46
CA ASN A 73 3.88 -10.58 1.65
C ASN A 73 4.27 -11.34 0.38
N ARG A 74 3.30 -11.94 -0.30
CA ARG A 74 3.54 -12.60 -1.58
C ARG A 74 4.11 -11.62 -2.61
N GLY A 75 3.54 -10.42 -2.72
CA GLY A 75 4.03 -9.38 -3.61
C GLY A 75 5.45 -8.93 -3.28
N ILE A 76 5.78 -8.72 -1.99
CA ILE A 76 7.13 -8.39 -1.53
C ILE A 76 8.11 -9.53 -1.89
N TYR A 77 7.71 -10.78 -1.70
CA TYR A 77 8.55 -11.94 -2.03
C TYR A 77 8.87 -11.99 -3.52
N GLU A 78 7.86 -11.86 -4.37
CA GLU A 78 7.99 -11.94 -5.83
C GLU A 78 8.65 -10.70 -6.46
N ALA A 79 8.64 -9.56 -5.78
CA ALA A 79 9.24 -8.32 -6.25
C ALA A 79 10.72 -8.48 -6.59
N LYS A 80 11.18 -7.86 -7.68
CA LYS A 80 12.58 -7.83 -8.12
C LYS A 80 13.31 -6.55 -7.70
N GLY A 81 12.55 -5.49 -7.37
CA GLY A 81 13.09 -4.20 -6.97
C GLY A 81 13.66 -4.21 -5.55
N GLU A 82 14.62 -3.32 -5.32
CA GLU A 82 15.16 -3.05 -3.99
C GLU A 82 14.18 -2.25 -3.13
N GLN A 83 13.46 -1.34 -3.77
CA GLN A 83 12.36 -0.58 -3.17
C GLN A 83 11.03 -1.28 -3.46
N ILE A 84 10.24 -1.46 -2.41
CA ILE A 84 8.85 -1.88 -2.51
C ILE A 84 7.97 -0.65 -2.31
N ILE A 85 6.99 -0.47 -3.19
CA ILE A 85 5.91 0.51 -3.05
C ILE A 85 4.62 -0.29 -2.96
N ILE A 86 3.80 -0.09 -1.94
CA ILE A 86 2.50 -0.77 -1.80
C ILE A 86 1.38 0.24 -1.98
N ILE A 87 0.43 -0.09 -2.84
CA ILE A 87 -0.82 0.66 -3.05
C ILE A 87 -2.02 -0.28 -3.10
N GLY A 88 -3.23 0.28 -2.93
CA GLY A 88 -4.48 -0.45 -3.18
C GLY A 88 -4.83 -0.57 -4.66
N PRO A 89 -5.71 -1.51 -5.04
CA PRO A 89 -6.19 -1.65 -6.42
C PRO A 89 -7.12 -0.51 -6.84
N ASP A 90 -7.58 0.29 -5.90
CA ASP A 90 -8.44 1.46 -6.02
C ASP A 90 -7.66 2.77 -5.84
N CYS A 91 -6.34 2.74 -5.96
CA CYS A 91 -5.48 3.90 -5.87
C CYS A 91 -5.13 4.42 -7.28
N LEU A 92 -5.47 5.68 -7.56
CA LEU A 92 -5.09 6.37 -8.78
C LEU A 92 -3.88 7.26 -8.49
N VAL A 93 -2.75 6.96 -9.10
CA VAL A 93 -1.49 7.64 -8.82
C VAL A 93 -1.17 8.72 -9.85
N THR A 94 -0.45 9.76 -9.42
CA THR A 94 0.04 10.82 -10.31
C THR A 94 1.20 10.34 -11.18
N PRO A 95 1.52 11.03 -12.29
CA PRO A 95 2.65 10.66 -13.14
C PRO A 95 4.02 10.66 -12.44
N THR A 96 4.19 11.44 -11.38
CA THR A 96 5.44 11.54 -10.61
C THR A 96 5.47 10.63 -9.38
N PHE A 97 4.47 9.78 -9.19
CA PHE A 97 4.31 8.97 -8.00
C PHE A 97 5.53 8.10 -7.68
N ILE A 98 6.00 7.31 -8.65
CA ILE A 98 7.16 6.43 -8.47
C ILE A 98 8.44 7.25 -8.30
N GLU A 99 8.60 8.32 -9.07
CA GLU A 99 9.76 9.21 -8.99
C GLU A 99 9.94 9.79 -7.59
N LEU A 100 8.85 10.25 -6.97
CA LEU A 100 8.88 10.80 -5.60
C LEU A 100 9.26 9.73 -4.57
N HIS A 101 8.72 8.52 -4.67
CA HIS A 101 9.14 7.42 -3.81
C HIS A 101 10.61 7.05 -4.00
N GLN A 102 11.14 7.08 -5.23
CA GLN A 102 12.55 6.83 -5.52
C GLN A 102 13.45 7.95 -5.00
N GLN A 103 13.00 9.20 -5.08
CA GLN A 103 13.74 10.36 -4.59
C GLN A 103 14.04 10.30 -3.10
N TYR A 104 13.08 9.81 -2.30
CA TYR A 104 13.22 9.74 -0.83
C TYR A 104 13.65 8.36 -0.33
N PHE A 105 13.92 7.40 -1.22
CA PHE A 105 14.29 6.05 -0.82
C PHE A 105 15.61 6.00 -0.03
N GLU A 106 15.56 5.38 1.13
CA GLU A 106 16.71 5.09 1.99
C GLU A 106 16.44 3.80 2.77
N GLN A 107 17.48 3.00 3.02
CA GLN A 107 17.37 1.82 3.90
C GLN A 107 17.06 2.25 5.34
N GLY A 108 16.20 1.48 6.02
CA GLY A 108 15.73 1.80 7.37
C GLY A 108 14.67 2.91 7.42
N LEU A 109 14.29 3.49 6.29
CA LEU A 109 13.26 4.52 6.20
C LEU A 109 11.95 3.93 5.68
N LEU A 110 10.86 4.06 6.44
CA LEU A 110 9.50 3.86 5.96
C LEU A 110 9.00 5.17 5.38
N ILE A 111 8.50 5.14 4.15
CA ILE A 111 7.88 6.30 3.51
C ILE A 111 6.37 6.07 3.47
N ALA A 112 5.60 7.04 3.90
CA ALA A 112 4.15 7.12 3.71
C ALA A 112 3.81 8.38 2.92
N GLY A 113 2.84 8.29 2.03
CA GLY A 113 2.36 9.45 1.27
C GLY A 113 0.90 9.75 1.52
N ASP A 114 0.46 10.90 1.03
CA ASP A 114 -0.93 11.32 1.15
C ASP A 114 -1.86 10.38 0.38
N ILE A 115 -3.03 10.19 0.94
CA ILE A 115 -4.15 9.50 0.30
C ILE A 115 -5.37 10.41 0.39
N VAL A 116 -5.96 10.73 -0.75
CA VAL A 116 -7.21 11.47 -0.84
C VAL A 116 -8.32 10.54 -1.27
N THR A 117 -9.39 10.48 -0.50
CA THR A 117 -10.57 9.68 -0.84
C THR A 117 -11.49 10.52 -1.74
N VAL A 118 -11.86 9.98 -2.89
CA VAL A 118 -12.76 10.59 -3.87
C VAL A 118 -14.06 9.79 -3.94
N GLU A 119 -15.21 10.45 -4.01
CA GLU A 119 -16.49 9.80 -4.22
C GLU A 119 -16.68 9.45 -5.70
N LEU A 120 -17.16 8.22 -5.97
CA LEU A 120 -17.26 7.67 -7.33
C LEU A 120 -18.21 8.43 -8.26
N ASP A 121 -19.17 9.17 -7.70
CA ASP A 121 -20.17 9.94 -8.47
C ASP A 121 -19.58 11.22 -9.10
N ASP A 122 -18.41 11.66 -8.65
CA ASP A 122 -17.73 12.87 -9.12
C ASP A 122 -16.54 12.55 -10.07
N PHE A 123 -16.59 11.39 -10.72
CA PHE A 123 -15.46 10.84 -11.47
C PHE A 123 -15.23 11.51 -12.82
N ASP A 124 -14.75 12.74 -12.82
CA ASP A 124 -13.98 13.30 -13.92
C ASP A 124 -12.50 13.30 -13.55
N CYS A 125 -11.79 12.27 -14.03
CA CYS A 125 -10.46 11.89 -13.56
C CYS A 125 -9.39 12.97 -13.72
N GLU A 126 -9.53 13.92 -14.63
CA GLU A 126 -8.50 14.92 -14.91
C GLU A 126 -8.62 16.16 -14.00
N GLU A 127 -9.82 16.61 -13.70
CA GLU A 127 -10.02 17.76 -12.81
C GLU A 127 -9.77 17.43 -11.34
N VAL A 128 -10.17 16.24 -10.90
CA VAL A 128 -10.00 15.78 -9.52
C VAL A 128 -8.52 15.63 -9.16
N ILE A 129 -7.68 15.17 -10.09
CA ILE A 129 -6.24 14.96 -9.82
C ILE A 129 -5.50 16.28 -9.55
N MET A 130 -5.93 17.41 -10.08
CA MET A 130 -5.14 18.64 -10.07
C MET A 130 -5.72 19.82 -9.24
N GLY A 131 -7.01 19.86 -8.95
CA GLY A 131 -7.65 21.07 -8.47
C GLY A 131 -8.18 21.05 -7.03
N GLU A 132 -9.12 20.18 -6.71
CA GLU A 132 -9.93 20.28 -5.47
C GLU A 132 -9.41 19.45 -4.29
N MET A 133 -8.46 18.57 -4.52
CA MET A 133 -7.96 17.62 -3.53
C MET A 133 -7.16 18.23 -2.38
N ARG A 134 -6.74 19.45 -2.51
CA ARG A 134 -5.98 20.14 -1.46
C ARG A 134 -6.81 20.49 -0.22
N GLU A 135 -8.13 20.50 -0.33
CA GLU A 135 -8.98 20.97 0.78
C GLU A 135 -9.39 19.88 1.80
N VAL A 136 -9.63 18.64 1.38
CA VAL A 136 -10.19 17.62 2.27
C VAL A 136 -9.18 17.08 3.30
N PHE A 137 -7.90 17.06 2.99
CA PHE A 137 -6.84 16.60 3.90
C PHE A 137 -6.11 17.72 4.65
N ARG A 138 -6.35 18.98 4.32
CA ARG A 138 -5.75 20.14 5.01
C ARG A 138 -6.01 20.20 6.51
N THR A 139 -7.01 19.50 7.02
CA THR A 139 -7.46 19.65 8.40
C THR A 139 -6.75 18.78 9.43
N ARG A 140 -5.87 17.82 9.04
CA ARG A 140 -5.21 16.94 10.02
C ARG A 140 -3.70 17.09 10.16
N PHE A 141 -2.98 17.53 9.15
CA PHE A 141 -1.52 17.70 9.20
C PHE A 141 -1.06 18.81 8.27
N GLU A 142 -0.91 20.03 8.77
CA GLU A 142 -0.15 21.09 8.12
C GLU A 142 1.07 21.42 8.97
N PRO A 143 2.25 20.88 8.61
CA PRO A 143 3.45 21.68 8.74
C PRO A 143 3.53 22.55 7.47
N ASP A 144 3.43 23.87 7.64
CA ASP A 144 3.45 24.85 6.57
C ASP A 144 4.61 24.56 5.57
N GLY A 145 4.24 24.29 4.31
CA GLY A 145 5.16 24.37 3.18
C GLY A 145 6.23 23.29 3.03
N LEU A 146 6.26 22.22 3.84
CA LEU A 146 7.25 21.15 3.71
C LEU A 146 6.77 20.03 2.78
N GLU A 147 7.57 19.69 1.77
CA GLU A 147 7.30 18.58 0.84
C GLU A 147 7.43 17.20 1.50
N ALA A 148 8.22 17.10 2.57
CA ALA A 148 8.43 15.88 3.33
C ALA A 148 8.73 16.17 4.81
N VAL A 149 8.20 15.33 5.72
CA VAL A 149 8.40 15.46 7.17
C VAL A 149 8.79 14.11 7.75
N GLU A 150 9.79 14.09 8.64
CA GLU A 150 10.18 12.89 9.37
C GLU A 150 9.47 12.78 10.72
N PHE A 151 9.08 11.57 11.06
CA PHE A 151 8.36 11.21 12.28
C PHE A 151 9.01 10.02 12.95
N GLY A 152 8.68 9.83 14.23
CA GLY A 152 9.14 8.69 15.04
C GLY A 152 8.00 7.86 15.60
N LEU A 153 8.30 7.08 16.61
CA LEU A 153 7.34 6.20 17.29
C LEU A 153 6.11 6.98 17.79
N GLY A 154 4.93 6.39 17.63
CA GLY A 154 3.64 7.02 17.96
C GLY A 154 2.90 7.57 16.73
N THR A 155 3.54 7.55 15.55
CA THR A 155 2.95 8.05 14.29
C THR A 155 2.56 6.92 13.33
N GLU A 156 2.56 5.68 13.78
CA GLU A 156 2.17 4.50 13.01
C GLU A 156 0.78 4.60 12.37
N HIS A 157 -0.11 5.41 12.97
CA HIS A 157 -1.45 5.67 12.45
C HIS A 157 -1.48 6.51 11.16
N LEU A 158 -0.34 7.09 10.77
CA LEU A 158 -0.17 7.80 9.48
C LEU A 158 0.10 6.83 8.32
N VAL A 159 0.35 5.56 8.62
CA VAL A 159 0.75 4.58 7.62
C VAL A 159 -0.47 3.79 7.15
N PHE A 160 -0.80 3.94 5.88
CA PHE A 160 -1.79 3.15 5.17
C PHE A 160 -1.14 2.52 3.95
N SER A 161 -1.35 1.24 3.73
CA SER A 161 -0.79 0.53 2.58
C SER A 161 -1.40 0.92 1.22
N GLY A 162 -2.21 1.97 1.19
CA GLY A 162 -2.61 2.65 -0.04
C GLY A 162 -1.52 3.55 -0.61
N ASN A 163 -0.49 3.90 0.16
CA ASN A 163 0.63 4.73 -0.29
C ASN A 163 1.82 4.63 0.68
N ILE A 164 2.58 3.55 0.58
CA ILE A 164 3.81 3.37 1.39
C ILE A 164 4.95 2.81 0.55
N SER A 165 6.19 3.11 0.96
CA SER A 165 7.35 2.40 0.42
C SER A 165 8.47 2.20 1.44
N PHE A 166 9.32 1.21 1.17
CA PHE A 166 10.41 0.79 2.03
C PHE A 166 11.42 -0.09 1.28
N ALA A 167 12.57 -0.34 1.87
CA ALA A 167 13.53 -1.29 1.33
C ALA A 167 13.03 -2.74 1.52
N LYS A 168 13.08 -3.55 0.46
CA LYS A 168 12.72 -4.96 0.50
C LYS A 168 13.47 -5.73 1.57
N SER A 169 14.79 -5.50 1.68
CA SER A 169 15.65 -6.14 2.69
C SER A 169 15.21 -5.85 4.13
N ASP A 170 14.69 -4.65 4.38
CA ASP A 170 14.24 -4.24 5.71
C ASP A 170 12.91 -4.88 6.07
N ALA A 171 12.00 -5.01 5.10
CA ALA A 171 10.76 -5.76 5.29
C ALA A 171 11.05 -7.24 5.61
N TYR A 172 12.04 -7.85 4.95
CA TYR A 172 12.48 -9.22 5.28
C TYR A 172 13.01 -9.34 6.71
N ARG A 173 13.79 -8.38 7.19
CA ARG A 173 14.30 -8.37 8.58
C ARG A 173 13.18 -8.29 9.61
N LEU A 174 12.10 -7.57 9.30
CA LEU A 174 10.93 -7.45 10.16
C LEU A 174 9.95 -8.63 10.03
N GLY A 175 10.16 -9.57 9.09
CA GLY A 175 9.26 -10.69 8.83
C GLY A 175 8.02 -10.33 8.02
N GLY A 176 8.00 -9.16 7.36
CA GLY A 176 6.87 -8.69 6.56
C GLY A 176 5.64 -8.30 7.37
N PHE A 177 4.46 -8.38 6.75
CA PHE A 177 3.18 -8.19 7.41
C PHE A 177 2.80 -9.44 8.22
N ASP A 178 2.24 -9.25 9.40
CA ASP A 178 1.88 -10.35 10.30
C ASP A 178 0.60 -11.07 9.80
N VAL A 179 0.79 -12.24 9.20
CA VAL A 179 -0.30 -13.08 8.70
C VAL A 179 -0.88 -14.01 9.77
N VAL A 180 -0.25 -14.12 10.94
CA VAL A 180 -0.77 -14.95 12.03
C VAL A 180 -1.86 -14.23 12.81
N ASN A 181 -1.63 -12.94 13.08
CA ASN A 181 -2.53 -12.15 13.91
C ASN A 181 -3.50 -11.30 13.08
N PHE A 182 -3.18 -11.03 11.80
CA PHE A 182 -3.98 -10.14 10.92
C PHE A 182 -4.52 -10.85 9.66
N LEU A 183 -4.58 -12.16 9.66
CA LEU A 183 -5.35 -12.89 8.65
C LEU A 183 -6.85 -12.72 8.95
N ASP A 184 -7.64 -12.53 7.91
CA ASP A 184 -9.10 -12.26 7.97
C ASP A 184 -9.49 -10.97 8.72
N GLN A 185 -8.56 -10.03 8.92
CA GLN A 185 -8.85 -8.76 9.58
C GLN A 185 -7.92 -7.62 9.16
N GLY A 186 -8.36 -6.38 9.41
CA GLY A 186 -7.56 -5.19 9.18
C GLY A 186 -6.52 -4.94 10.28
N GLY A 187 -5.70 -3.88 10.10
CA GLY A 187 -4.70 -3.43 11.08
C GLY A 187 -3.27 -3.88 10.80
N CYS A 188 -3.04 -4.73 9.81
CA CYS A 188 -1.69 -5.19 9.44
C CYS A 188 -0.73 -4.04 9.07
N ASP A 189 -1.25 -2.92 8.57
CA ASP A 189 -0.46 -1.75 8.19
C ASP A 189 0.08 -1.02 9.42
N THR A 190 -0.80 -0.76 10.37
CA THR A 190 -0.43 -0.11 11.65
C THR A 190 0.54 -0.98 12.44
N ASP A 191 0.32 -2.31 12.45
CA ASP A 191 1.26 -3.26 13.07
C ASP A 191 2.64 -3.22 12.40
N PHE A 192 2.68 -3.30 11.06
CA PHE A 192 3.93 -3.23 10.30
C PHE A 192 4.67 -1.93 10.56
N ALA A 193 3.96 -0.79 10.52
CA ALA A 193 4.52 0.53 10.79
C ALA A 193 5.07 0.63 12.22
N ARG A 194 4.33 0.10 13.21
CA ARG A 194 4.77 0.11 14.60
C ARG A 194 6.04 -0.72 14.79
N ARG A 195 6.10 -1.95 14.25
CA ARG A 195 7.32 -2.77 14.29
C ARG A 195 8.49 -2.09 13.58
N TRP A 196 8.23 -1.42 12.46
CA TRP A 196 9.22 -0.61 11.75
C TRP A 196 9.78 0.50 12.61
N LEU A 197 8.90 1.30 13.23
CA LEU A 197 9.29 2.41 14.09
C LEU A 197 10.01 1.97 15.36
N LEU A 198 9.63 0.82 15.94
CA LEU A 198 10.34 0.24 17.08
C LEU A 198 11.75 -0.22 16.71
N TYR A 199 11.97 -0.68 15.50
CA TYR A 199 13.26 -1.23 15.06
C TYR A 199 14.16 -0.17 14.42
N TYR A 200 13.63 0.64 13.49
CA TYR A 200 14.39 1.62 12.72
C TYR A 200 14.21 3.06 13.23
N GLY A 201 13.09 3.36 13.87
CA GLY A 201 12.79 4.67 14.44
C GLY A 201 12.47 5.77 13.43
N ARG A 202 12.32 5.45 12.13
CA ARG A 202 12.23 6.45 11.06
C ARG A 202 11.03 6.22 10.15
N LEU A 203 10.15 7.22 10.08
CA LEU A 203 9.06 7.35 9.13
C LEU A 203 9.16 8.71 8.44
N LYS A 204 9.08 8.74 7.12
CA LYS A 204 8.96 9.99 6.35
C LYS A 204 7.59 10.03 5.70
N PHE A 205 6.86 11.09 5.96
CA PHE A 205 5.63 11.40 5.26
C PHE A 205 5.95 12.35 4.10
N ILE A 206 5.58 11.97 2.86
CA ILE A 206 5.81 12.78 1.66
C ILE A 206 4.50 13.37 1.16
N ARG A 207 4.53 14.66 0.81
CA ARG A 207 3.43 15.34 0.12
C ARG A 207 3.67 15.29 -1.39
N ASN A 208 2.58 15.42 -2.15
CA ASN A 208 2.56 15.34 -3.61
C ASN A 208 2.74 13.92 -4.19
N SER A 209 2.83 12.91 -3.36
CA SER A 209 2.69 11.51 -3.75
C SER A 209 1.21 11.11 -3.58
N VAL A 210 0.34 11.78 -4.32
CA VAL A 210 -1.10 11.64 -4.16
C VAL A 210 -1.56 10.35 -4.81
N SER A 211 -2.11 9.44 -4.02
CA SER A 211 -2.90 8.33 -4.54
C SER A 211 -4.37 8.55 -4.16
N HIS A 212 -5.25 8.35 -5.13
CA HIS A 212 -6.68 8.43 -4.94
C HIS A 212 -7.23 7.07 -4.61
N VAL A 213 -8.03 7.00 -3.57
CA VAL A 213 -8.78 5.81 -3.25
C VAL A 213 -10.22 6.06 -3.66
N GLY A 214 -10.69 5.38 -4.69
CA GLY A 214 -12.12 5.35 -4.99
C GLY A 214 -12.90 4.84 -3.79
N ILE A 215 -14.16 5.25 -3.62
CA ILE A 215 -14.99 4.87 -2.47
C ILE A 215 -14.85 3.39 -2.18
N MET A 216 -14.50 3.11 -0.97
CA MET A 216 -14.61 1.80 -0.39
C MET A 216 -16.10 1.46 -0.20
N SER A 217 -16.74 0.94 -1.27
CA SER A 217 -18.08 0.40 -1.15
C SER A 217 -18.11 -0.68 -0.08
N ASN A 218 -19.08 -0.64 0.79
CA ASN A 218 -19.72 -1.69 1.63
C ASN A 218 -18.90 -2.91 2.14
N VAL A 219 -17.76 -3.28 1.54
CA VAL A 219 -16.89 -4.34 2.04
C VAL A 219 -16.22 -3.92 3.34
N TYR A 220 -15.89 -2.63 3.49
CA TYR A 220 -15.36 -2.09 4.74
C TYR A 220 -16.41 -2.03 5.86
N ASP A 221 -17.66 -1.83 5.53
CA ASP A 221 -18.72 -1.83 6.56
C ASP A 221 -18.96 -3.24 7.11
N SER A 222 -18.81 -4.28 6.31
CA SER A 222 -18.89 -5.67 6.79
C SER A 222 -17.66 -6.09 7.63
N VAL A 223 -16.49 -5.54 7.34
CA VAL A 223 -15.26 -5.76 8.12
C VAL A 223 -15.22 -4.84 9.33
N ARG A 224 -15.66 -3.58 9.19
CA ARG A 224 -15.74 -2.61 10.30
C ARG A 224 -16.70 -3.06 11.41
N SER A 225 -17.80 -3.74 11.06
CA SER A 225 -18.74 -4.28 12.06
C SER A 225 -18.16 -5.44 12.88
N LYS A 226 -17.02 -6.02 12.45
CA LYS A 226 -16.31 -7.08 13.19
C LYS A 226 -15.08 -6.60 13.93
N SER A 227 -14.60 -5.40 13.68
CA SER A 227 -13.33 -4.88 14.23
C SER A 227 -13.55 -3.74 15.24
N GLU A 228 -14.26 -3.99 16.35
CA GLU A 228 -13.93 -3.32 17.60
C GLU A 228 -12.60 -3.90 18.10
N TRP A 229 -11.51 -3.53 17.44
CA TRP A 229 -10.19 -3.89 17.91
C TRP A 229 -9.82 -2.95 19.06
N PRO A 230 -9.60 -3.47 20.27
CA PRO A 230 -9.04 -2.67 21.34
C PRO A 230 -7.67 -2.17 20.88
N ARG A 231 -7.46 -0.86 20.89
CA ARG A 231 -6.14 -0.25 20.57
C ARG A 231 -5.01 -0.87 21.40
N ASP A 232 -5.34 -1.31 22.60
CA ASP A 232 -4.43 -1.98 23.54
C ASP A 232 -3.92 -3.32 23.02
N ARG A 233 -4.74 -4.11 22.31
CA ARG A 233 -4.32 -5.40 21.75
C ARG A 233 -3.39 -5.23 20.55
N LEU A 234 -3.60 -4.22 19.73
CA LEU A 234 -2.69 -3.89 18.64
C LEU A 234 -1.32 -3.51 19.19
N ALA A 235 -1.28 -2.67 20.23
CA ALA A 235 -0.05 -2.27 20.91
C ALA A 235 0.67 -3.47 21.56
N GLU A 236 -0.06 -4.42 22.12
CA GLU A 236 0.50 -5.64 22.72
C GLU A 236 1.12 -6.55 21.64
N LEU A 237 0.43 -6.78 20.52
CA LEU A 237 0.92 -7.59 19.41
C LEU A 237 2.15 -6.97 18.76
N SER A 238 2.10 -5.67 18.49
CA SER A 238 3.17 -4.93 17.81
C SER A 238 4.42 -4.69 18.67
N ASN A 239 4.36 -4.91 19.96
CA ASN A 239 5.55 -4.88 20.82
C ASN A 239 6.43 -6.13 20.68
N ARG A 240 6.02 -7.12 19.92
CA ARG A 240 6.82 -8.30 19.62
C ARG A 240 7.82 -7.96 18.51
N LEU A 241 9.08 -7.81 18.85
CA LEU A 241 10.18 -7.54 17.90
C LEU A 241 10.64 -8.79 17.12
N ALA A 242 10.12 -9.97 17.43
CA ALA A 242 10.49 -11.18 16.70
C ALA A 242 9.84 -11.18 15.30
N PRO A 243 10.54 -11.68 14.27
CA PRO A 243 9.93 -11.93 12.98
C PRO A 243 8.75 -12.87 13.16
N VAL A 244 7.57 -12.40 12.80
CA VAL A 244 6.32 -13.05 13.18
C VAL A 244 6.07 -14.31 12.38
N VAL A 245 6.55 -14.37 11.15
CA VAL A 245 6.54 -15.57 10.30
C VAL A 245 7.63 -15.44 9.23
N PRO A 246 8.40 -16.49 8.93
CA PRO A 246 9.19 -16.48 7.73
C PRO A 246 8.25 -16.29 6.53
N PHE A 247 8.67 -15.46 5.57
CA PHE A 247 7.93 -15.30 4.32
C PHE A 247 7.51 -16.67 3.79
N ILE A 248 6.21 -16.90 3.64
CA ILE A 248 5.68 -18.17 3.19
C ILE A 248 6.18 -18.38 1.76
N LYS A 249 7.10 -19.34 1.61
CA LYS A 249 7.66 -19.69 0.30
C LYS A 249 6.68 -20.45 -0.58
N GLU A 250 5.69 -21.09 0.02
CA GLU A 250 4.78 -22.01 -0.67
C GLU A 250 3.36 -21.85 -0.09
N VAL A 251 2.48 -21.27 -0.84
CA VAL A 251 1.04 -21.58 -0.86
C VAL A 251 0.66 -21.78 -2.31
#